data_2ef5bf126873cc1ba9e3c579d14dea0d
#
_entry.id   2ef5bf126873cc1ba9e3c579d14dea0d
#
_cell.length_a   1.000
_cell.length_b   1.000
_cell.length_c   1.000
_cell.angle_alpha   90.00
_cell.angle_beta   90.00
_cell.angle_gamma   90.00
#
_symmetry.space_group_name_H-M   'P 1'
#
loop_
_entity.id
_entity.type
_entity.pdbx_description
1 polymer ?
#
loop_
_entity_poly.entity_id
_entity_poly.type
_entity_poly.pdbx_seq_one_letter_code
_entity_poly.pdbx_strand_id
1 'polypeptide(L)'
;MRLEKRILIVDDDDPIRALLMTVLRRRGFHADCARNGVEALELLAACRYSLVVLDLMMPRMNGYEVLDHVGAMPPATRPLVLVLTAGLGQRSFDTSFVVGTIQKPFDIELLVDTVAGCLVAVAEQPQLESCGEKPAPEQVRPRDTN
;
A
#
# COMPACT_ATOMS: atom_id res chain seq x y z
N MET A 1 -10.96 11.18 17.09
CA MET A 1 -11.04 9.88 16.41
C MET A 1 -9.77 9.59 15.64
N ARG A 2 -9.30 8.38 15.75
CA ARG A 2 -8.08 8.01 15.07
C ARG A 2 -8.40 7.14 13.87
N LEU A 3 -7.82 7.48 12.74
CA LEU A 3 -8.01 6.68 11.54
C LEU A 3 -7.07 5.50 11.54
N GLU A 4 -7.55 4.41 11.00
CA GLU A 4 -6.74 3.23 10.85
C GLU A 4 -5.75 3.40 9.73
N LYS A 5 -4.56 2.86 9.94
CA LYS A 5 -3.55 2.82 8.91
C LYS A 5 -3.62 1.47 8.23
N ARG A 6 -3.97 1.50 6.97
CA ARG A 6 -4.23 0.29 6.22
C ARG A 6 -3.16 0.13 5.16
N ILE A 7 -2.65 -1.08 5.06
CA ILE A 7 -1.55 -1.43 4.16
C ILE A 7 -2.08 -2.39 3.13
N LEU A 8 -1.69 -2.19 1.88
CA LEU A 8 -1.98 -3.14 0.81
C LEU A 8 -0.68 -3.80 0.38
N ILE A 9 -0.65 -5.13 0.42
CA ILE A 9 0.48 -5.92 -0.05
C ILE A 9 0.13 -6.47 -1.41
N VAL A 10 0.94 -6.15 -2.42
CA VAL A 10 0.72 -6.62 -3.79
C VAL A 10 1.92 -7.45 -4.21
N ASP A 11 1.76 -8.76 -4.24
CA ASP A 11 2.83 -9.68 -4.55
C ASP A 11 2.21 -11.00 -5.00
N ASP A 12 2.70 -11.57 -6.09
CA ASP A 12 2.15 -12.81 -6.61
C ASP A 12 2.74 -14.05 -5.93
N ASP A 13 3.74 -13.87 -5.09
CA ASP A 13 4.36 -14.99 -4.36
C ASP A 13 3.53 -15.28 -3.12
N ASP A 14 2.82 -16.42 -3.13
CA ASP A 14 1.90 -16.74 -2.04
C ASP A 14 2.60 -16.84 -0.68
N PRO A 15 3.72 -17.55 -0.55
CA PRO A 15 4.38 -17.63 0.77
C PRO A 15 4.84 -16.28 1.28
N ILE A 16 5.40 -15.44 0.42
CA ILE A 16 5.86 -14.12 0.85
C ILE A 16 4.69 -13.28 1.28
N ARG A 17 3.61 -13.30 0.49
CA ARG A 17 2.44 -12.50 0.82
C ARG A 17 1.83 -12.93 2.15
N ALA A 18 1.71 -14.24 2.37
CA ALA A 18 1.16 -14.77 3.62
C ALA A 18 2.02 -14.38 4.81
N LEU A 19 3.33 -14.45 4.64
CA LEU A 19 4.25 -14.13 5.73
C LEU A 19 4.17 -12.65 6.07
N LEU A 20 4.16 -11.79 5.07
CA LEU A 20 4.05 -10.35 5.31
C LEU A 20 2.74 -10.01 6.00
N MET A 21 1.65 -10.62 5.55
CA MET A 21 0.36 -10.38 6.18
C MET A 21 0.38 -10.77 7.65
N THR A 22 0.95 -11.93 7.94
CA THR A 22 1.01 -12.43 9.31
C THR A 22 1.80 -11.50 10.20
N VAL A 23 2.99 -11.11 9.75
CA VAL A 23 3.87 -10.27 10.58
C VAL A 23 3.26 -8.89 10.77
N LEU A 24 2.70 -8.31 9.72
CA LEU A 24 2.11 -6.98 9.83
C LEU A 24 0.92 -6.98 10.78
N ARG A 25 0.09 -8.01 10.70
CA ARG A 25 -1.06 -8.10 11.60
C ARG A 25 -0.64 -8.28 13.03
N ARG A 26 0.40 -9.06 13.27
CA ARG A 26 0.94 -9.21 14.62
C ARG A 26 1.46 -7.89 15.18
N ARG A 27 1.95 -7.03 14.31
CA ARG A 27 2.43 -5.72 14.73
C ARG A 27 1.30 -4.71 14.87
N GLY A 28 0.05 -5.14 14.67
CA GLY A 28 -1.10 -4.28 14.91
C GLY A 28 -1.57 -3.49 13.69
N PHE A 29 -1.06 -3.78 12.51
CA PHE A 29 -1.47 -3.08 11.31
C PHE A 29 -2.65 -3.77 10.65
N HIS A 30 -3.49 -2.97 9.99
CA HIS A 30 -4.53 -3.50 9.15
C HIS A 30 -3.96 -3.70 7.76
N ALA A 31 -3.94 -4.93 7.30
CA ALA A 31 -3.33 -5.27 6.03
C ALA A 31 -4.27 -6.09 5.18
N ASP A 32 -4.33 -5.74 3.91
CA ASP A 32 -5.01 -6.51 2.88
C ASP A 32 -3.98 -6.94 1.85
N CYS A 33 -4.30 -7.91 1.03
CA CYS A 33 -3.35 -8.34 0.02
C CYS A 33 -4.03 -8.55 -1.33
N ALA A 34 -3.23 -8.43 -2.37
CA ALA A 34 -3.64 -8.69 -3.74
C ALA A 34 -2.58 -9.56 -4.38
N ARG A 35 -3.01 -10.49 -5.23
CA ARG A 35 -2.11 -11.43 -5.89
C ARG A 35 -1.58 -10.92 -7.22
N ASN A 36 -2.19 -9.87 -7.74
CA ASN A 36 -1.80 -9.31 -9.02
C ASN A 36 -2.29 -7.88 -9.10
N GLY A 37 -1.93 -7.22 -10.20
CA GLY A 37 -2.28 -5.82 -10.35
C GLY A 37 -3.77 -5.58 -10.50
N VAL A 38 -4.49 -6.51 -11.10
CA VAL A 38 -5.93 -6.33 -11.27
C VAL A 38 -6.63 -6.27 -9.90
N GLU A 39 -6.29 -7.24 -9.04
CA GLU A 39 -6.85 -7.23 -7.68
C GLU A 39 -6.42 -5.98 -6.92
N ALA A 40 -5.18 -5.55 -7.14
CA ALA A 40 -4.70 -4.35 -6.46
C ALA A 40 -5.52 -3.13 -6.84
N LEU A 41 -5.82 -2.97 -8.13
CA LEU A 41 -6.61 -1.82 -8.56
C LEU A 41 -8.03 -1.88 -8.04
N GLU A 42 -8.60 -3.08 -7.94
CA GLU A 42 -9.93 -3.23 -7.36
C GLU A 42 -9.96 -2.79 -5.91
N LEU A 43 -8.94 -3.19 -5.14
CA LEU A 43 -8.88 -2.79 -3.75
C LEU A 43 -8.60 -1.31 -3.59
N LEU A 44 -7.74 -0.76 -4.43
CA LEU A 44 -7.45 0.67 -4.37
C LEU A 44 -8.68 1.51 -4.70
N ALA A 45 -9.57 0.99 -5.53
CA ALA A 45 -10.81 1.69 -5.85
C ALA A 45 -11.81 1.63 -4.70
N ALA A 46 -11.75 0.56 -3.90
CA ALA A 46 -12.74 0.33 -2.84
C ALA A 46 -12.33 0.90 -1.49
N CYS A 47 -11.03 1.02 -1.23
CA CYS A 47 -10.53 1.37 0.08
C CYS A 47 -9.41 2.37 -0.03
N ARG A 48 -9.21 3.13 1.03
CA ARG A 48 -8.04 3.98 1.13
C ARG A 48 -6.94 3.28 1.89
N TYR A 49 -5.76 3.36 1.34
CA TYR A 49 -4.59 2.75 1.94
C TYR A 49 -3.58 3.83 2.26
N SER A 50 -2.88 3.65 3.37
CA SER A 50 -1.78 4.56 3.73
C SER A 50 -0.52 4.19 2.99
N LEU A 51 -0.32 2.91 2.74
CA LEU A 51 0.90 2.41 2.12
C LEU A 51 0.58 1.19 1.28
N VAL A 52 1.21 1.12 0.11
CA VAL A 52 1.17 -0.07 -0.74
C VAL A 52 2.58 -0.63 -0.81
N VAL A 53 2.74 -1.91 -0.49
CA VAL A 53 3.99 -2.62 -0.70
C VAL A 53 3.81 -3.37 -2.02
N LEU A 54 4.55 -2.97 -3.03
CA LEU A 54 4.26 -3.33 -4.41
C LEU A 54 5.43 -4.08 -5.05
N ASP A 55 5.19 -5.33 -5.44
CA ASP A 55 6.12 -6.08 -6.24
C ASP A 55 5.96 -5.67 -7.70
N LEU A 56 7.04 -5.29 -8.34
CA LEU A 56 6.97 -4.84 -9.72
C LEU A 56 6.83 -5.97 -10.73
N MET A 57 7.29 -7.17 -10.37
CA MET A 57 7.34 -8.27 -11.32
C MET A 57 6.22 -9.25 -11.04
N MET A 58 5.09 -9.05 -11.70
CA MET A 58 3.92 -9.90 -11.51
C MET A 58 3.30 -10.23 -12.86
N PRO A 59 2.63 -11.39 -12.98
CA PRO A 59 1.88 -11.70 -14.18
C PRO A 59 0.62 -10.84 -14.28
N ARG A 60 -0.03 -10.90 -15.41
CA ARG A 60 -1.22 -10.13 -15.70
C ARG A 60 -0.86 -8.65 -15.70
N MET A 61 -1.37 -7.87 -14.77
CA MET A 61 -0.99 -6.47 -14.69
C MET A 61 0.24 -6.36 -13.81
N ASN A 62 1.36 -5.91 -14.38
CA ASN A 62 2.60 -5.85 -13.63
C ASN A 62 2.61 -4.62 -12.71
N GLY A 63 3.61 -4.58 -11.84
CA GLY A 63 3.66 -3.54 -10.83
C GLY A 63 3.83 -2.14 -11.38
N TYR A 64 4.46 -2.00 -12.55
CA TYR A 64 4.61 -0.67 -13.14
C TYR A 64 3.25 -0.07 -13.53
N GLU A 65 2.33 -0.93 -13.97
CA GLU A 65 1.00 -0.45 -14.30
C GLU A 65 0.23 -0.02 -13.06
N VAL A 66 0.40 -0.75 -11.95
CA VAL A 66 -0.19 -0.35 -10.68
C VAL A 66 0.40 0.98 -10.23
N LEU A 67 1.71 1.12 -10.38
CA LEU A 67 2.40 2.33 -9.98
C LEU A 67 1.92 3.54 -10.78
N ASP A 68 1.72 3.35 -12.08
CA ASP A 68 1.18 4.42 -12.92
C ASP A 68 -0.21 4.83 -12.48
N HIS A 69 -1.04 3.84 -12.12
CA HIS A 69 -2.38 4.12 -11.63
C HIS A 69 -2.35 4.94 -10.34
N VAL A 70 -1.49 4.53 -9.40
CA VAL A 70 -1.35 5.26 -8.15
C VAL A 70 -0.87 6.68 -8.40
N GLY A 71 0.08 6.83 -9.32
CA GLY A 71 0.60 8.15 -9.66
C GLY A 71 -0.45 9.08 -10.24
N ALA A 72 -1.48 8.52 -10.87
CA ALA A 72 -2.57 9.31 -11.45
C ALA A 72 -3.65 9.66 -10.43
N MET A 73 -3.59 9.10 -9.22
CA MET A 73 -4.57 9.41 -8.19
C MET A 73 -4.33 10.82 -7.65
N PRO A 74 -5.39 11.47 -7.17
CA PRO A 74 -5.21 12.78 -6.51
C PRO A 74 -4.28 12.65 -5.31
N PRO A 75 -3.39 13.60 -5.11
CA PRO A 75 -2.45 13.50 -3.99
C PRO A 75 -3.11 13.31 -2.63
N ALA A 76 -4.31 13.86 -2.45
CA ALA A 76 -4.98 13.76 -1.15
C ALA A 76 -5.39 12.34 -0.80
N THR A 77 -5.57 11.47 -1.80
CA THR A 77 -6.03 10.11 -1.57
C THR A 77 -4.98 9.06 -1.94
N ARG A 78 -3.86 9.51 -2.48
CA ARG A 78 -2.84 8.61 -2.99
C ARG A 78 -2.05 7.99 -1.84
N PRO A 79 -1.89 6.66 -1.81
CA PRO A 79 -1.04 6.04 -0.79
C PRO A 79 0.42 6.29 -1.10
N LEU A 80 1.26 6.11 -0.09
CA LEU A 80 2.68 5.96 -0.32
C LEU A 80 2.95 4.57 -0.87
N VAL A 81 4.02 4.42 -1.62
CA VAL A 81 4.37 3.13 -2.21
C VAL A 81 5.79 2.75 -1.82
N LEU A 82 5.95 1.53 -1.33
CA LEU A 82 7.24 0.91 -1.11
C LEU A 82 7.38 -0.19 -2.16
N VAL A 83 8.39 -0.08 -3.00
CA VAL A 83 8.55 -0.94 -4.17
C VAL A 83 9.44 -2.11 -3.82
N LEU A 84 9.02 -3.32 -4.21
CA LEU A 84 9.87 -4.52 -4.15
C LEU A 84 10.34 -4.82 -5.56
N THR A 85 11.62 -5.11 -5.72
CA THR A 85 12.18 -5.23 -7.05
C THR A 85 13.24 -6.33 -7.08
N ALA A 86 13.44 -6.91 -8.25
CA ALA A 86 14.52 -7.86 -8.46
C ALA A 86 15.89 -7.18 -8.47
N GLY A 87 15.90 -5.87 -8.53
CA GLY A 87 17.13 -5.15 -8.22
C GLY A 87 17.85 -4.52 -9.36
N LEU A 88 17.71 -4.98 -10.56
CA LEU A 88 18.55 -4.50 -11.62
C LEU A 88 17.77 -3.71 -12.66
N GLY A 89 18.38 -2.67 -13.16
CA GLY A 89 17.87 -1.96 -14.32
C GLY A 89 16.57 -1.23 -14.12
N GLN A 90 16.30 -0.83 -12.92
CA GLN A 90 15.06 -0.17 -12.65
C GLN A 90 15.03 1.21 -13.24
N ARG A 91 13.83 1.64 -13.58
CA ARG A 91 13.57 3.02 -13.88
C ARG A 91 13.67 3.84 -12.59
N SER A 92 13.88 5.11 -12.74
CA SER A 92 13.73 6.00 -11.60
C SER A 92 12.24 6.16 -11.32
N PHE A 93 11.93 6.44 -10.07
CA PHE A 93 10.56 6.53 -9.61
C PHE A 93 10.26 7.93 -9.14
N ASP A 94 8.99 8.27 -9.21
CA ASP A 94 8.51 9.55 -8.70
C ASP A 94 8.55 9.52 -7.18
N THR A 95 9.48 10.27 -6.60
CA THR A 95 9.69 10.25 -5.16
C THR A 95 8.62 11.01 -4.39
N SER A 96 7.66 11.63 -5.09
CA SER A 96 6.58 12.29 -4.37
C SER A 96 5.68 11.27 -3.67
N PHE A 97 5.65 10.01 -4.14
CA PHE A 97 4.86 8.99 -3.46
C PHE A 97 5.57 7.65 -3.33
N VAL A 98 6.67 7.42 -4.01
CA VAL A 98 7.46 6.20 -3.84
C VAL A 98 8.49 6.49 -2.75
N VAL A 99 8.32 5.86 -1.60
CA VAL A 99 9.15 6.18 -0.44
C VAL A 99 10.45 5.40 -0.40
N GLY A 100 10.55 4.35 -1.20
CA GLY A 100 11.79 3.59 -1.26
C GLY A 100 11.61 2.33 -2.06
N THR A 101 12.72 1.61 -2.22
CA THR A 101 12.73 0.32 -2.90
C THR A 101 13.46 -0.67 -2.03
N ILE A 102 13.01 -1.91 -2.03
CA ILE A 102 13.68 -3.00 -1.34
C ILE A 102 13.90 -4.10 -2.35
N GLN A 103 15.14 -4.54 -2.42
CA GLN A 103 15.55 -5.53 -3.41
C GLN A 103 15.31 -6.93 -2.87
N LYS A 104 14.75 -7.78 -3.68
CA LYS A 104 14.58 -9.20 -3.35
C LYS A 104 15.90 -9.93 -3.57
N PRO A 105 16.21 -10.92 -2.76
CA PRO A 105 15.48 -11.36 -1.57
C PRO A 105 15.72 -10.37 -0.43
N PHE A 106 14.72 -10.24 0.44
CA PHE A 106 14.81 -9.24 1.52
C PHE A 106 14.59 -9.90 2.87
N ASP A 107 14.97 -9.15 3.89
CA ASP A 107 14.76 -9.53 5.27
C ASP A 107 13.37 -9.04 5.68
N ILE A 108 12.54 -9.95 6.16
CA ILE A 108 11.17 -9.62 6.56
C ILE A 108 11.17 -8.58 7.67
N GLU A 109 12.07 -8.69 8.63
CA GLU A 109 12.12 -7.73 9.73
C GLU A 109 12.46 -6.34 9.21
N LEU A 110 13.40 -6.26 8.30
CA LEU A 110 13.76 -4.98 7.71
C LEU A 110 12.58 -4.37 6.96
N LEU A 111 11.87 -5.19 6.19
CA LEU A 111 10.73 -4.70 5.45
C LEU A 111 9.66 -4.16 6.40
N VAL A 112 9.33 -4.93 7.43
CA VAL A 112 8.29 -4.54 8.37
C VAL A 112 8.69 -3.29 9.14
N ASP A 113 9.96 -3.18 9.52
CA ASP A 113 10.44 -1.96 10.18
C ASP A 113 10.35 -0.76 9.25
N THR A 114 10.64 -0.95 7.98
CA THR A 114 10.52 0.14 7.00
C THR A 114 9.07 0.57 6.86
N VAL A 115 8.15 -0.40 6.79
CA VAL A 115 6.72 -0.10 6.73
C VAL A 115 6.28 0.69 7.96
N ALA A 116 6.72 0.26 9.14
CA ALA A 116 6.36 0.95 10.37
C ALA A 116 6.85 2.38 10.36
N GLY A 117 8.07 2.60 9.88
CA GLY A 117 8.62 3.94 9.80
C GLY A 117 7.84 4.83 8.84
N CYS A 118 7.43 4.30 7.71
CA CYS A 118 6.61 5.04 6.75
C CYS A 118 5.27 5.45 7.37
N LEU A 119 4.67 4.54 8.13
CA LEU A 119 3.36 4.82 8.71
C LEU A 119 3.44 5.83 9.85
N VAL A 120 4.56 5.89 10.55
CA VAL A 120 4.75 6.94 11.54
C VAL A 120 4.76 8.30 10.86
N ALA A 121 5.44 8.41 9.73
CA ALA A 121 5.46 9.67 8.99
C ALA A 121 4.07 10.05 8.50
N VAL A 122 3.31 9.07 8.01
CA VAL A 122 1.93 9.31 7.55
C VAL A 122 1.07 9.82 8.72
N ALA A 123 1.29 9.32 9.91
CA ALA A 123 0.47 9.70 11.05
C ALA A 123 0.57 11.17 11.40
N GLU A 124 1.58 11.84 10.91
CA GLU A 124 1.76 13.27 11.19
C GLU A 124 1.05 14.17 10.21
N GLN A 125 0.35 13.59 9.24
CA GLN A 125 -0.33 14.36 8.23
C GLN A 125 -1.83 14.35 8.47
N PRO A 126 -2.56 15.27 7.82
CA PRO A 126 -4.03 15.22 7.93
C PRO A 126 -4.52 13.85 7.52
N GLN A 127 -5.49 13.36 8.25
CA GLN A 127 -5.90 12.00 8.09
C GLN A 127 -6.88 11.83 6.96
N LEU A 128 -6.82 10.65 6.38
CA LEU A 128 -7.80 10.21 5.40
C LEU A 128 -8.80 9.32 6.10
N GLU A 129 -9.96 9.24 5.53
CA GLU A 129 -10.94 8.34 6.07
C GLU A 129 -10.57 6.92 5.79
N SER A 130 -10.84 6.04 6.72
CA SER A 130 -10.52 4.66 6.51
C SER A 130 -11.49 4.04 5.53
N CYS A 131 -11.08 2.93 5.03
CA CYS A 131 -11.93 2.08 4.23
C CYS A 131 -12.99 1.46 5.09
N GLY A 132 -13.93 1.01 4.50
CA GLY A 132 -14.72 0.19 5.25
C GLY A 132 -16.08 0.35 5.21
N GLU A 133 -16.30 1.35 5.24
CA GLU A 133 -17.57 1.46 5.27
C GLU A 133 -17.98 1.82 4.00
N LYS A 134 -18.10 1.42 3.45
CA LYS A 134 -18.34 1.75 2.25
C LYS A 134 -19.35 2.23 1.95
N PRO A 135 -19.30 2.40 2.15
CA PRO A 135 -19.93 2.98 1.84
C PRO A 135 -20.61 3.36 1.68
N ALA A 136 -20.68 3.40 1.82
CA ALA A 136 -21.20 3.86 1.62
C ALA A 136 -21.43 4.63 1.34
N PRO A 137 -21.76 4.71 1.18
CA PRO A 137 -21.88 5.55 0.93
C PRO A 137 -22.07 6.53 1.20
N GLU A 138 -22.07 6.52 1.23
CA GLU A 138 -22.23 7.34 1.55
C GLU A 138 -22.28 8.03 2.26
N GLN A 139 -22.16 7.89 2.53
CA GLN A 139 -22.02 8.51 3.26
C GLN A 139 -21.74 9.12 3.76
N VAL A 140 -21.66 9.09 3.71
CA VAL A 140 -21.21 9.68 4.21
C VAL A 140 -21.02 10.34 5.02
N ARG A 141 -20.96 10.54 5.11
CA ARG A 141 -20.57 11.17 5.88
C ARG A 141 -20.23 12.02 6.18
N PRO A 142 -20.30 12.41 6.09
CA PRO A 142 -19.57 13.28 6.42
C PRO A 142 -19.01 13.63 7.22
N ARG A 143 -18.63 13.40 7.32
CA ARG A 143 -18.01 13.63 7.97
C ARG A 143 -17.69 14.27 8.51
N ASP A 144 -17.57 14.29 8.60
CA ASP A 144 -17.21 14.84 9.12
C ASP A 144 -16.76 15.14 9.61
N THR A 145 -16.60 15.20 9.57
CA THR A 145 -16.04 15.50 9.94
C THR A 145 -15.69 15.81 10.44
N ASN A 146 -15.47 15.86 10.52
CA ASN A 146 -14.99 16.16 10.88
C ASN A 146 -14.69 16.26 11.19
#